data_ac7ff182e3163f5036a3cd5e4f5aebb4
#
_entry.id   ac7ff182e3163f5036a3cd5e4f5aebb4
#
_cell.length_a   1.000
_cell.length_b   1.000
_cell.length_c   1.000
_cell.angle_alpha   90.00
_cell.angle_beta   90.00
_cell.angle_gamma   90.00
#
_symmetry.space_group_name_H-M   'P 1'
#
loop_
_entity.id
_entity.type
_entity.pdbx_description
1 polymer ?
#
loop_
_entity_poly.entity_id
_entity_poly.type
_entity_poly.pdbx_seq_one_letter_code
_entity_poly.pdbx_strand_id
1 'polypeptide(L)'
;LGMKTTQTGHTLCDVNKPATLEPMVFPDPVISIAIAPKDKAAVDKLGMALSKMIAEDPSFRVETDEESGETIIKGMGELHLDIKVDILKRTHGVDVTVGKPQVAYRETITTPVSDSYTHKKQTGGSGQFAKIDYIVEPGEQNSGFTFESVVTGGNVPREFWPAVEKGFAMSMDKGPMAGFPLLDVKVTLTDGGFHAVDSSAIAYEIAAKGAYRQSVPKAGMQLLEPMMKVDVFTPEDHVGDVIGDLNRRRGMIQGQEASSTGVRVKAECPLSEMFGYIGDLRTMTSGRGQFSMEFAHYSPCPNNVAEQVIKEVKERKEADK
;
A
#
# COMPACT_ATOMS: atom_id res chain seq x y z
N LEU A 1 -15.87 24.72 -15.68
CA LEU A 1 -15.62 24.70 -17.11
C LEU A 1 -16.30 23.53 -17.84
N GLY A 2 -17.00 22.64 -17.18
CA GLY A 2 -17.93 21.66 -17.74
C GLY A 2 -17.32 20.44 -18.43
N MET A 3 -16.02 20.19 -18.33
CA MET A 3 -15.42 18.96 -18.82
C MET A 3 -15.76 17.81 -17.87
N LYS A 4 -16.44 16.78 -18.40
CA LYS A 4 -16.96 15.66 -17.57
C LYS A 4 -15.98 14.50 -17.39
N THR A 5 -14.97 14.39 -18.26
CA THR A 5 -14.05 13.22 -18.33
C THR A 5 -12.59 13.58 -18.04
N THR A 6 -12.30 14.83 -17.72
CA THR A 6 -10.94 15.32 -17.45
C THR A 6 -10.62 15.19 -15.97
N GLN A 7 -9.44 14.66 -15.68
CA GLN A 7 -8.89 14.48 -14.33
C GLN A 7 -7.55 15.21 -14.21
N THR A 8 -7.10 15.44 -13.00
CA THR A 8 -5.77 15.96 -12.72
C THR A 8 -4.70 15.05 -13.34
N GLY A 9 -3.78 15.60 -14.08
CA GLY A 9 -2.75 14.86 -14.81
C GLY A 9 -3.06 14.61 -16.29
N HIS A 10 -4.30 14.83 -16.74
CA HIS A 10 -4.62 14.68 -18.16
C HIS A 10 -4.05 15.83 -19.00
N THR A 11 -3.52 15.49 -20.17
CA THR A 11 -3.08 16.48 -21.16
C THR A 11 -4.26 16.90 -22.05
N LEU A 12 -4.48 18.19 -22.18
CA LEU A 12 -5.43 18.76 -23.13
C LEU A 12 -4.66 19.27 -24.34
N CYS A 13 -5.01 18.81 -25.53
CA CYS A 13 -4.35 19.22 -26.78
C CYS A 13 -5.35 19.41 -27.92
N ASP A 14 -4.86 20.00 -29.03
CA ASP A 14 -5.63 20.09 -30.26
C ASP A 14 -5.84 18.70 -30.88
N VAL A 15 -7.07 18.44 -31.35
CA VAL A 15 -7.45 17.14 -31.96
C VAL A 15 -6.61 16.83 -33.21
N ASN A 16 -6.21 17.85 -33.97
CA ASN A 16 -5.43 17.71 -35.19
C ASN A 16 -3.91 17.71 -34.96
N LYS A 17 -3.47 18.04 -33.72
CA LYS A 17 -2.06 18.06 -33.31
C LYS A 17 -1.94 17.39 -31.92
N PRO A 18 -2.18 16.08 -31.83
CA PRO A 18 -2.13 15.39 -30.55
C PRO A 18 -0.70 15.44 -29.99
N ALA A 19 -0.59 15.91 -28.76
CA ALA A 19 0.66 15.91 -27.99
C ALA A 19 0.34 15.45 -26.57
N THR A 20 1.11 14.52 -26.04
CA THR A 20 0.97 14.04 -24.67
C THR A 20 2.19 14.47 -23.88
N LEU A 21 1.99 15.14 -22.76
CA LEU A 21 3.02 15.45 -21.79
C LEU A 21 3.34 14.23 -20.94
N GLU A 22 4.51 14.23 -20.32
CA GLU A 22 4.91 13.17 -19.40
C GLU A 22 3.85 13.01 -18.29
N PRO A 23 3.37 11.79 -18.02
CA PRO A 23 2.37 11.56 -16.98
C PRO A 23 2.94 11.85 -15.60
N MET A 24 2.14 12.49 -14.74
CA MET A 24 2.50 12.65 -13.34
C MET A 24 2.42 11.32 -12.60
N VAL A 25 3.46 10.99 -11.85
CA VAL A 25 3.48 9.81 -10.97
C VAL A 25 2.99 10.23 -9.59
N PHE A 26 1.92 9.58 -9.14
CA PHE A 26 1.37 9.78 -7.80
C PHE A 26 1.76 8.58 -6.94
N PRO A 27 2.40 8.79 -5.77
CA PRO A 27 2.69 7.71 -4.85
C PRO A 27 1.42 7.09 -4.27
N ASP A 28 1.50 5.84 -3.87
CA ASP A 28 0.39 5.17 -3.20
C ASP A 28 0.10 5.79 -1.83
N PRO A 29 -1.18 5.89 -1.45
CA PRO A 29 -1.56 6.37 -0.12
C PRO A 29 -0.95 5.50 0.99
N VAL A 30 -0.54 6.15 2.09
CA VAL A 30 0.15 5.49 3.21
C VAL A 30 -0.68 5.46 4.50
N ILE A 31 -1.81 6.16 4.52
CA ILE A 31 -2.74 6.20 5.65
C ILE A 31 -4.18 6.01 5.16
N SER A 32 -5.00 5.40 5.96
CA SER A 32 -6.43 5.25 5.72
C SER A 32 -7.26 5.54 6.96
N ILE A 33 -8.48 6.02 6.75
CA ILE A 33 -9.50 6.18 7.79
C ILE A 33 -10.85 5.68 7.26
N ALA A 34 -11.61 5.05 8.14
CA ALA A 34 -13.00 4.74 7.86
C ALA A 34 -13.87 5.98 8.07
N ILE A 35 -14.81 6.20 7.17
CA ILE A 35 -15.80 7.26 7.28
C ILE A 35 -17.21 6.69 7.08
N ALA A 36 -18.16 7.22 7.83
CA ALA A 36 -19.56 6.91 7.64
C ALA A 36 -20.40 8.20 7.67
N PRO A 37 -21.38 8.38 6.76
CA PRO A 37 -22.26 9.54 6.81
C PRO A 37 -23.10 9.48 8.09
N LYS A 38 -23.25 10.61 8.78
CA LYS A 38 -24.07 10.69 9.98
C LYS A 38 -25.57 10.52 9.68
N ASP A 39 -25.99 10.87 8.48
CA ASP A 39 -27.35 10.72 7.99
C ASP A 39 -27.38 9.67 6.86
N LYS A 40 -28.23 8.64 7.02
CA LYS A 40 -28.43 7.61 5.99
C LYS A 40 -28.90 8.17 4.65
N ALA A 41 -29.64 9.27 4.65
CA ALA A 41 -30.07 9.96 3.42
C ALA A 41 -28.90 10.64 2.67
N ALA A 42 -27.74 10.81 3.30
CA ALA A 42 -26.56 11.41 2.70
C ALA A 42 -25.61 10.41 2.00
N VAL A 43 -25.92 9.12 1.97
CA VAL A 43 -25.06 8.07 1.38
C VAL A 43 -24.77 8.35 -0.10
N ASP A 44 -25.81 8.61 -0.90
CA ASP A 44 -25.66 8.91 -2.33
C ASP A 44 -24.87 10.21 -2.57
N LYS A 45 -25.11 11.20 -1.71
CA LYS A 45 -24.41 12.48 -1.75
C LYS A 45 -22.92 12.32 -1.39
N LEU A 46 -22.60 11.45 -0.43
CA LEU A 46 -21.24 11.08 -0.09
C LEU A 46 -20.53 10.45 -1.29
N GLY A 47 -21.15 9.45 -1.94
CA GLY A 47 -20.59 8.79 -3.12
C GLY A 47 -20.28 9.75 -4.25
N MET A 48 -21.20 10.68 -4.56
CA MET A 48 -20.97 11.72 -5.57
C MET A 48 -19.86 12.70 -5.20
N ALA A 49 -19.76 13.08 -3.93
CA ALA A 49 -18.71 13.96 -3.44
C ALA A 49 -17.34 13.30 -3.54
N LEU A 50 -17.23 12.06 -3.07
CA LEU A 50 -15.99 11.28 -3.12
C LEU A 50 -15.51 11.06 -4.56
N SER A 51 -16.41 10.77 -5.50
CA SER A 51 -16.07 10.62 -6.92
C SER A 51 -15.46 11.89 -7.52
N LYS A 52 -15.96 13.07 -7.15
CA LYS A 52 -15.38 14.36 -7.58
C LYS A 52 -14.00 14.57 -6.97
N MET A 53 -13.84 14.28 -5.69
CA MET A 53 -12.58 14.47 -4.98
C MET A 53 -11.46 13.54 -5.51
N ILE A 54 -11.81 12.32 -5.94
CA ILE A 54 -10.87 11.40 -6.60
C ILE A 54 -10.43 11.98 -7.96
N ALA A 55 -11.36 12.54 -8.73
CA ALA A 55 -11.03 13.15 -10.03
C ALA A 55 -10.13 14.40 -9.91
N GLU A 56 -10.23 15.12 -8.81
CA GLU A 56 -9.41 16.31 -8.51
C GLU A 56 -8.02 15.94 -7.98
N ASP A 57 -7.91 14.82 -7.25
CA ASP A 57 -6.70 14.42 -6.54
C ASP A 57 -6.42 12.92 -6.69
N PRO A 58 -5.55 12.53 -7.61
CA PRO A 58 -5.21 11.12 -7.84
C PRO A 58 -4.46 10.43 -6.68
N SER A 59 -3.90 11.20 -5.72
CA SER A 59 -3.30 10.64 -4.50
C SER A 59 -4.32 10.30 -3.42
N PHE A 60 -5.59 10.71 -3.62
CA PHE A 60 -6.71 10.38 -2.76
C PHE A 60 -7.48 9.20 -3.33
N ARG A 61 -7.63 8.12 -2.55
CA ARG A 61 -8.35 6.91 -2.96
C ARG A 61 -9.48 6.60 -2.02
N VAL A 62 -10.51 5.96 -2.56
CA VAL A 62 -11.68 5.52 -1.79
C VAL A 62 -11.96 4.06 -2.12
N GLU A 63 -12.17 3.27 -1.10
CA GLU A 63 -12.53 1.85 -1.19
C GLU A 63 -13.70 1.57 -0.25
N THR A 64 -14.44 0.53 -0.54
CA THR A 64 -15.44 -0.01 0.40
C THR A 64 -14.88 -1.30 0.97
N ASP A 65 -14.85 -1.39 2.28
CA ASP A 65 -14.47 -2.63 2.97
C ASP A 65 -15.56 -3.68 2.73
N GLU A 66 -15.17 -4.83 2.20
CA GLU A 66 -16.12 -5.89 1.83
C GLU A 66 -16.73 -6.60 3.06
N GLU A 67 -16.01 -6.60 4.19
CA GLU A 67 -16.44 -7.28 5.41
C GLU A 67 -17.36 -6.38 6.26
N SER A 68 -16.95 -5.12 6.49
CA SER A 68 -17.70 -4.17 7.31
C SER A 68 -18.69 -3.29 6.53
N GLY A 69 -18.52 -3.18 5.21
CA GLY A 69 -19.29 -2.26 4.36
C GLY A 69 -18.95 -0.78 4.57
N GLU A 70 -17.90 -0.48 5.34
CA GLU A 70 -17.48 0.88 5.62
C GLU A 70 -16.79 1.52 4.40
N THR A 71 -16.94 2.83 4.26
CA THR A 71 -16.18 3.60 3.27
C THR A 71 -14.82 3.97 3.84
N ILE A 72 -13.76 3.47 3.23
CA ILE A 72 -12.37 3.76 3.59
C ILE A 72 -11.83 4.82 2.65
N ILE A 73 -11.36 5.94 3.19
CA ILE A 73 -10.62 6.95 2.44
C ILE A 73 -9.13 6.84 2.76
N LYS A 74 -8.31 6.94 1.71
CA LYS A 74 -6.85 6.77 1.79
C LYS A 74 -6.16 8.02 1.27
N GLY A 75 -5.05 8.42 1.90
CA GLY A 75 -4.29 9.61 1.55
C GLY A 75 -2.83 9.56 1.99
N MET A 76 -2.13 10.67 1.75
CA MET A 76 -0.69 10.78 1.94
C MET A 76 -0.29 11.15 3.39
N GLY A 77 -1.24 11.40 4.27
CA GLY A 77 -1.01 11.73 5.67
C GLY A 77 -2.28 12.21 6.37
N GLU A 78 -2.20 12.37 7.69
CA GLU A 78 -3.32 12.76 8.55
C GLU A 78 -3.94 14.09 8.09
N LEU A 79 -3.12 15.12 7.91
CA LEU A 79 -3.59 16.44 7.45
C LEU A 79 -4.28 16.37 6.09
N HIS A 80 -3.80 15.54 5.19
CA HIS A 80 -4.45 15.35 3.88
C HIS A 80 -5.87 14.83 4.05
N LEU A 81 -6.06 13.81 4.87
CA LEU A 81 -7.39 13.23 5.12
C LEU A 81 -8.30 14.18 5.92
N ASP A 82 -7.77 14.92 6.88
CA ASP A 82 -8.50 15.94 7.63
C ASP A 82 -9.07 17.04 6.70
N ILE A 83 -8.24 17.52 5.77
CA ILE A 83 -8.67 18.48 4.76
C ILE A 83 -9.77 17.89 3.87
N LYS A 84 -9.64 16.62 3.45
CA LYS A 84 -10.68 15.94 2.65
C LYS A 84 -12.00 15.81 3.40
N VAL A 85 -11.96 15.49 4.69
CA VAL A 85 -13.15 15.44 5.57
C VAL A 85 -13.77 16.84 5.72
N ASP A 86 -12.96 17.88 5.88
CA ASP A 86 -13.44 19.27 5.97
C ASP A 86 -14.11 19.74 4.65
N ILE A 87 -13.55 19.35 3.49
CA ILE A 87 -14.15 19.61 2.18
C ILE A 87 -15.50 18.89 2.04
N LEU A 88 -15.62 17.63 2.47
CA LEU A 88 -16.90 16.91 2.48
C LEU A 88 -17.96 17.70 3.24
N LYS A 89 -17.62 18.23 4.40
CA LYS A 89 -18.53 18.99 5.25
C LYS A 89 -18.86 20.36 4.66
N ARG A 90 -17.85 21.19 4.35
CA ARG A 90 -18.05 22.60 3.98
C ARG A 90 -18.49 22.77 2.54
N THR A 91 -17.91 22.00 1.60
CA THR A 91 -18.19 22.17 0.17
C THR A 91 -19.33 21.29 -0.30
N HIS A 92 -19.38 20.06 0.17
CA HIS A 92 -20.39 19.09 -0.26
C HIS A 92 -21.58 18.98 0.69
N GLY A 93 -21.50 19.57 1.89
CA GLY A 93 -22.54 19.52 2.91
C GLY A 93 -22.87 18.09 3.36
N VAL A 94 -21.83 17.25 3.53
CA VAL A 94 -21.93 15.88 4.01
C VAL A 94 -21.15 15.77 5.32
N ASP A 95 -21.86 15.63 6.43
CA ASP A 95 -21.25 15.34 7.72
C ASP A 95 -20.95 13.83 7.83
N VAL A 96 -19.71 13.52 8.21
CA VAL A 96 -19.27 12.14 8.41
C VAL A 96 -18.74 11.92 9.84
N THR A 97 -18.86 10.69 10.34
CA THR A 97 -18.09 10.19 11.47
C THR A 97 -16.77 9.63 10.94
N VAL A 98 -15.69 9.83 11.69
CA VAL A 98 -14.33 9.46 11.28
C VAL A 98 -13.78 8.45 12.26
N GLY A 99 -13.29 7.32 11.74
CA GLY A 99 -12.60 6.29 12.51
C GLY A 99 -11.17 6.67 12.85
N LYS A 100 -10.46 5.77 13.54
CA LYS A 100 -9.03 5.98 13.86
C LYS A 100 -8.17 5.81 12.62
N PRO A 101 -7.11 6.63 12.44
CA PRO A 101 -6.15 6.46 11.34
C PRO A 101 -5.48 5.08 11.37
N GLN A 102 -5.28 4.54 10.19
CA GLN A 102 -4.64 3.24 9.97
C GLN A 102 -3.42 3.43 9.08
N VAL A 103 -2.27 2.94 9.53
CA VAL A 103 -1.05 2.91 8.72
C VAL A 103 -1.15 1.77 7.70
N ALA A 104 -0.81 2.05 6.44
CA ALA A 104 -0.74 1.04 5.40
C ALA A 104 0.60 0.29 5.48
N TYR A 105 0.68 -0.68 6.37
CA TYR A 105 1.82 -1.60 6.45
C TYR A 105 1.91 -2.48 5.19
N ARG A 106 3.07 -3.09 4.98
CA ARG A 106 3.33 -4.08 3.93
C ARG A 106 4.02 -5.29 4.54
N GLU A 107 4.01 -6.40 3.81
CA GLU A 107 4.79 -7.57 4.16
C GLU A 107 5.87 -7.81 3.10
N THR A 108 6.95 -8.49 3.45
CA THR A 108 7.96 -8.97 2.51
C THR A 108 8.57 -10.27 3.02
N ILE A 109 9.43 -10.86 2.20
CA ILE A 109 10.18 -12.07 2.52
C ILE A 109 11.67 -11.75 2.56
N THR A 110 12.44 -12.53 3.32
CA THR A 110 13.89 -12.29 3.51
C THR A 110 14.76 -13.43 3.03
N THR A 111 14.19 -14.62 2.82
CA THR A 111 14.93 -15.81 2.44
C THR A 111 14.30 -16.49 1.22
N PRO A 112 15.11 -16.98 0.27
CA PRO A 112 14.59 -17.73 -0.86
C PRO A 112 14.06 -19.11 -0.44
N VAL A 113 12.97 -19.52 -1.08
CA VAL A 113 12.39 -20.86 -0.92
C VAL A 113 12.22 -21.50 -2.29
N SER A 114 12.82 -22.65 -2.50
CA SER A 114 12.58 -23.51 -3.67
C SER A 114 11.64 -24.63 -3.27
N ASP A 115 10.55 -24.79 -3.99
CA ASP A 115 9.50 -25.76 -3.63
C ASP A 115 8.75 -26.23 -4.90
N SER A 116 7.87 -27.20 -4.72
CA SER A 116 7.02 -27.76 -5.77
C SER A 116 5.59 -27.84 -5.29
N TYR A 117 4.66 -27.49 -6.15
CA TYR A 117 3.23 -27.62 -5.84
C TYR A 117 2.48 -28.33 -6.98
N THR A 118 1.64 -29.30 -6.60
CA THR A 118 0.79 -30.04 -7.54
C THR A 118 -0.67 -29.81 -7.20
N HIS A 119 -1.40 -29.17 -8.11
CA HIS A 119 -2.86 -29.13 -8.08
C HIS A 119 -3.40 -30.33 -8.85
N LYS A 120 -4.13 -31.20 -8.16
CA LYS A 120 -4.82 -32.33 -8.77
C LYS A 120 -6.22 -32.46 -8.21
N LYS A 121 -7.23 -32.39 -9.08
CA LYS A 121 -8.62 -32.60 -8.70
C LYS A 121 -9.27 -33.53 -9.70
N GLN A 122 -9.87 -34.62 -9.23
CA GLN A 122 -10.69 -35.52 -10.03
C GLN A 122 -12.10 -35.51 -9.46
N THR A 123 -13.06 -35.03 -10.26
CA THR A 123 -14.49 -35.06 -9.94
C THR A 123 -15.18 -35.57 -11.17
N GLY A 124 -15.78 -36.73 -11.15
CA GLY A 124 -16.69 -37.38 -12.12
C GLY A 124 -16.85 -36.82 -13.55
N GLY A 125 -15.83 -36.20 -14.14
CA GLY A 125 -15.78 -35.55 -15.43
C GLY A 125 -14.34 -35.20 -15.79
N SER A 126 -14.08 -34.09 -16.54
CA SER A 126 -12.73 -33.63 -16.84
C SER A 126 -12.01 -33.24 -15.54
N GLY A 127 -10.82 -33.83 -15.30
CA GLY A 127 -9.98 -33.53 -14.14
C GLY A 127 -9.30 -32.15 -14.22
N GLN A 128 -8.59 -31.78 -13.17
CA GLN A 128 -7.70 -30.63 -13.20
C GLN A 128 -6.31 -31.09 -12.76
N PHE A 129 -5.29 -30.74 -13.53
CA PHE A 129 -3.90 -31.06 -13.20
C PHE A 129 -2.99 -29.88 -13.57
N ALA A 130 -2.17 -29.45 -12.62
CA ALA A 130 -1.06 -28.55 -12.84
C ALA A 130 0.04 -28.80 -11.80
N LYS A 131 1.27 -29.03 -12.23
CA LYS A 131 2.44 -29.08 -11.37
C LYS A 131 3.36 -27.94 -11.73
N ILE A 132 3.85 -27.23 -10.72
CA ILE A 132 4.84 -26.15 -10.85
C ILE A 132 5.96 -26.38 -9.87
N ASP A 133 7.20 -26.29 -10.35
CA ASP A 133 8.42 -26.23 -9.55
C ASP A 133 8.93 -24.78 -9.66
N TYR A 134 9.21 -24.14 -8.53
CA TYR A 134 9.42 -22.69 -8.49
C TYR A 134 10.35 -22.27 -7.37
N ILE A 135 10.90 -21.06 -7.51
CA ILE A 135 11.64 -20.37 -6.48
C ILE A 135 10.88 -19.07 -6.17
N VAL A 136 10.63 -18.84 -4.88
CA VAL A 136 10.15 -17.56 -4.35
C VAL A 136 11.32 -16.94 -3.60
N GLU A 137 11.73 -15.73 -3.97
CA GLU A 137 12.88 -15.05 -3.41
C GLU A 137 12.61 -13.56 -3.20
N PRO A 138 13.34 -12.87 -2.30
CA PRO A 138 13.28 -11.43 -2.17
C PRO A 138 13.63 -10.77 -3.51
N GLY A 139 12.79 -9.83 -3.94
CA GLY A 139 13.04 -8.96 -5.08
C GLY A 139 13.93 -7.77 -4.72
N GLU A 140 14.27 -6.97 -5.73
CA GLU A 140 14.93 -5.69 -5.50
C GLU A 140 13.97 -4.71 -4.82
N GLN A 141 14.50 -3.77 -4.04
CA GLN A 141 13.71 -2.77 -3.35
C GLN A 141 12.89 -1.94 -4.36
N ASN A 142 11.60 -1.80 -4.10
CA ASN A 142 10.61 -1.14 -4.97
C ASN A 142 10.37 -1.83 -6.33
N SER A 143 10.76 -3.09 -6.50
CA SER A 143 10.46 -3.86 -7.71
C SER A 143 9.02 -4.38 -7.74
N GLY A 144 8.33 -4.35 -6.59
CA GLY A 144 6.99 -4.93 -6.47
C GLY A 144 7.00 -6.44 -6.64
N PHE A 145 6.07 -6.95 -7.45
CA PHE A 145 6.04 -8.36 -7.84
C PHE A 145 6.69 -8.55 -9.20
N THR A 146 7.64 -9.47 -9.31
CA THR A 146 8.28 -9.84 -10.57
C THR A 146 8.17 -11.34 -10.80
N PHE A 147 7.95 -11.70 -12.06
CA PHE A 147 7.83 -13.10 -12.48
C PHE A 147 8.75 -13.40 -13.67
N GLU A 148 9.44 -14.51 -13.61
CA GLU A 148 10.19 -15.03 -14.75
C GLU A 148 10.02 -16.55 -14.88
N SER A 149 10.26 -17.08 -16.07
CA SER A 149 10.25 -18.52 -16.32
C SER A 149 11.53 -18.93 -17.04
N VAL A 150 12.20 -19.93 -16.47
CA VAL A 150 13.40 -20.60 -17.03
C VAL A 150 13.10 -22.01 -17.47
N VAL A 151 11.82 -22.39 -17.57
CA VAL A 151 11.39 -23.73 -17.99
C VAL A 151 11.94 -24.08 -19.36
N THR A 152 12.59 -25.22 -19.44
CA THR A 152 13.10 -25.83 -20.69
C THR A 152 12.41 -27.17 -20.95
N GLY A 153 12.35 -27.61 -22.21
CA GLY A 153 11.85 -28.93 -22.56
C GLY A 153 10.32 -29.09 -22.64
N GLY A 154 9.54 -27.99 -22.43
CA GLY A 154 8.09 -28.03 -22.66
C GLY A 154 7.27 -28.70 -21.55
N ASN A 155 7.86 -28.98 -20.39
CA ASN A 155 7.16 -29.60 -19.24
C ASN A 155 6.00 -28.75 -18.73
N VAL A 156 6.12 -27.41 -18.82
CA VAL A 156 5.01 -26.48 -18.68
C VAL A 156 4.90 -25.66 -19.98
N PRO A 157 3.85 -25.89 -20.80
CA PRO A 157 3.63 -25.13 -22.02
C PRO A 157 3.59 -23.63 -21.78
N ARG A 158 4.23 -22.86 -22.68
CA ARG A 158 4.35 -21.39 -22.53
C ARG A 158 3.01 -20.67 -22.40
N GLU A 159 1.96 -21.22 -22.97
CA GLU A 159 0.61 -20.66 -22.88
C GLU A 159 0.06 -20.60 -21.44
N PHE A 160 0.59 -21.40 -20.51
CA PHE A 160 0.18 -21.41 -19.11
C PHE A 160 1.03 -20.52 -18.17
N TRP A 161 2.18 -20.00 -18.63
CA TRP A 161 3.02 -19.12 -17.81
C TRP A 161 2.27 -17.87 -17.33
N PRO A 162 1.48 -17.16 -18.16
CA PRO A 162 0.70 -16.02 -17.69
C PRO A 162 -0.33 -16.39 -16.61
N ALA A 163 -0.84 -17.63 -16.62
CA ALA A 163 -1.76 -18.09 -15.58
C ALA A 163 -1.06 -18.34 -14.24
N VAL A 164 0.18 -18.84 -14.27
CA VAL A 164 1.03 -18.98 -13.08
C VAL A 164 1.36 -17.61 -12.50
N GLU A 165 1.84 -16.68 -13.34
CA GLU A 165 2.12 -15.30 -12.97
C GLU A 165 0.90 -14.64 -12.32
N LYS A 166 -0.26 -14.71 -12.97
CA LYS A 166 -1.52 -14.17 -12.47
C LYS A 166 -1.91 -14.76 -11.12
N GLY A 167 -1.76 -16.06 -10.93
CA GLY A 167 -2.09 -16.74 -9.67
C GLY A 167 -1.23 -16.28 -8.50
N PHE A 168 0.07 -16.08 -8.72
CA PHE A 168 0.96 -15.47 -7.72
C PHE A 168 0.61 -14.00 -7.50
N ALA A 169 0.49 -13.18 -8.55
CA ALA A 169 0.19 -11.75 -8.46
C ALA A 169 -1.07 -11.46 -7.62
N MET A 170 -2.16 -12.16 -7.89
CA MET A 170 -3.41 -12.04 -7.11
C MET A 170 -3.26 -12.45 -5.65
N SER A 171 -2.29 -13.31 -5.34
CA SER A 171 -2.03 -13.75 -3.97
C SER A 171 -1.19 -12.76 -3.17
N MET A 172 -0.45 -11.87 -3.84
CA MET A 172 0.38 -10.83 -3.19
C MET A 172 -0.45 -9.77 -2.47
N ASP A 173 -1.70 -9.57 -2.83
CA ASP A 173 -2.57 -8.56 -2.20
C ASP A 173 -2.87 -8.87 -0.73
N LYS A 174 -2.66 -10.11 -0.29
CA LYS A 174 -2.97 -10.55 1.07
C LYS A 174 -1.86 -11.42 1.66
N GLY A 175 -0.97 -10.79 2.41
CA GLY A 175 0.16 -11.46 3.06
C GLY A 175 -0.26 -12.41 4.18
N PRO A 176 0.53 -13.47 4.43
CA PRO A 176 0.18 -14.50 5.41
C PRO A 176 0.46 -14.10 6.86
N MET A 177 1.21 -13.02 7.13
CA MET A 177 1.59 -12.59 8.48
C MET A 177 0.46 -11.85 9.20
N ALA A 178 -0.06 -10.80 8.58
CA ALA A 178 -1.13 -9.96 9.12
C ALA A 178 -2.22 -9.65 8.09
N GLY A 179 -2.00 -9.99 6.83
CA GLY A 179 -2.92 -9.76 5.72
C GLY A 179 -2.64 -8.48 4.96
N PHE A 180 -1.48 -7.85 5.16
CA PHE A 180 -1.04 -6.72 4.35
C PHE A 180 -0.47 -7.19 3.01
N PRO A 181 -0.54 -6.37 1.94
CA PRO A 181 0.04 -6.73 0.66
C PRO A 181 1.55 -7.01 0.76
N LEU A 182 2.02 -8.02 0.00
CA LEU A 182 3.45 -8.30 -0.15
C LEU A 182 4.08 -7.35 -1.15
N LEU A 183 5.30 -6.89 -0.85
CA LEU A 183 6.16 -6.12 -1.74
C LEU A 183 7.49 -6.85 -1.98
N ASP A 184 8.10 -6.54 -3.12
CA ASP A 184 9.47 -6.91 -3.48
C ASP A 184 9.70 -8.43 -3.42
N VAL A 185 8.85 -9.15 -4.16
CA VAL A 185 8.90 -10.61 -4.28
C VAL A 185 9.13 -11.00 -5.73
N LYS A 186 10.15 -11.81 -5.96
CA LYS A 186 10.42 -12.42 -7.25
C LYS A 186 10.02 -13.89 -7.23
N VAL A 187 9.31 -14.33 -8.27
CA VAL A 187 8.98 -15.73 -8.48
C VAL A 187 9.58 -16.20 -9.80
N THR A 188 10.36 -17.26 -9.73
CA THR A 188 10.95 -17.93 -10.89
C THR A 188 10.32 -19.31 -11.06
N LEU A 189 9.60 -19.52 -12.17
CA LEU A 189 9.10 -20.83 -12.55
C LEU A 189 10.26 -21.63 -13.19
N THR A 190 10.65 -22.71 -12.53
CA THR A 190 11.85 -23.50 -12.93
C THR A 190 11.51 -24.73 -13.74
N ASP A 191 10.43 -25.42 -13.40
CA ASP A 191 9.95 -26.63 -14.08
C ASP A 191 8.48 -26.89 -13.70
N GLY A 192 7.98 -28.09 -14.02
CA GLY A 192 6.64 -28.51 -13.63
C GLY A 192 6.17 -29.75 -14.34
N GLY A 193 4.86 -29.87 -14.50
CA GLY A 193 4.24 -31.00 -15.20
C GLY A 193 2.92 -30.64 -15.82
N PHE A 194 2.67 -31.21 -16.97
CA PHE A 194 1.51 -30.99 -17.81
C PHE A 194 0.79 -32.32 -18.08
N HIS A 195 -0.53 -32.27 -18.17
CA HIS A 195 -1.36 -33.39 -18.61
C HIS A 195 -2.26 -32.96 -19.79
N ALA A 196 -2.18 -33.67 -20.89
CA ALA A 196 -2.78 -33.27 -22.18
C ALA A 196 -4.29 -33.00 -22.13
N VAL A 197 -5.03 -33.61 -21.20
CA VAL A 197 -6.48 -33.45 -21.06
C VAL A 197 -6.89 -32.61 -19.87
N ASP A 198 -6.18 -32.74 -18.74
CA ASP A 198 -6.62 -32.15 -17.48
C ASP A 198 -5.89 -30.82 -17.13
N SER A 199 -4.88 -30.43 -17.92
CA SER A 199 -4.20 -29.15 -17.72
C SER A 199 -4.93 -27.99 -18.40
N SER A 200 -5.06 -26.89 -17.69
CA SER A 200 -5.71 -25.66 -18.15
C SER A 200 -5.12 -24.44 -17.44
N ALA A 201 -5.33 -23.24 -18.02
CA ALA A 201 -4.92 -21.99 -17.39
C ALA A 201 -5.46 -21.85 -15.96
N ILE A 202 -6.73 -22.25 -15.74
CA ILE A 202 -7.35 -22.21 -14.40
C ILE A 202 -6.63 -23.15 -13.43
N ALA A 203 -6.24 -24.36 -13.88
CA ALA A 203 -5.52 -25.32 -13.03
C ALA A 203 -4.16 -24.74 -12.59
N TYR A 204 -3.42 -24.08 -13.51
CA TYR A 204 -2.14 -23.42 -13.18
C TYR A 204 -2.31 -22.18 -12.29
N GLU A 205 -3.36 -21.38 -12.48
CA GLU A 205 -3.66 -20.26 -11.57
C GLU A 205 -3.95 -20.77 -10.15
N ILE A 206 -4.70 -21.86 -10.00
CA ILE A 206 -4.98 -22.48 -8.69
C ILE A 206 -3.70 -23.08 -8.10
N ALA A 207 -2.86 -23.72 -8.93
CA ALA A 207 -1.57 -24.25 -8.47
C ALA A 207 -0.66 -23.14 -7.94
N ALA A 208 -0.58 -22.01 -8.62
CA ALA A 208 0.19 -20.84 -8.17
C ALA A 208 -0.32 -20.28 -6.84
N LYS A 209 -1.64 -20.16 -6.66
CA LYS A 209 -2.25 -19.76 -5.37
C LYS A 209 -1.95 -20.77 -4.25
N GLY A 210 -1.92 -22.07 -4.57
CA GLY A 210 -1.53 -23.13 -3.63
C GLY A 210 -0.04 -23.05 -3.26
N ALA A 211 0.82 -22.84 -4.25
CA ALA A 211 2.25 -22.64 -4.11
C ALA A 211 2.59 -21.46 -3.20
N TYR A 212 1.93 -20.32 -3.43
CA TYR A 212 2.03 -19.14 -2.58
C TYR A 212 1.76 -19.46 -1.10
N ARG A 213 0.64 -20.12 -0.81
CA ARG A 213 0.23 -20.49 0.55
C ARG A 213 1.20 -21.47 1.21
N GLN A 214 1.82 -22.33 0.42
CA GLN A 214 2.75 -23.35 0.91
C GLN A 214 4.13 -22.76 1.24
N SER A 215 4.64 -21.83 0.42
CA SER A 215 6.06 -21.44 0.43
C SER A 215 6.33 -20.07 1.02
N VAL A 216 5.46 -19.09 0.79
CA VAL A 216 5.68 -17.73 1.28
C VAL A 216 5.80 -17.65 2.80
N PRO A 217 4.98 -18.36 3.61
CA PRO A 217 5.16 -18.37 5.07
C PRO A 217 6.51 -18.89 5.56
N LYS A 218 7.21 -19.68 4.73
CA LYS A 218 8.53 -20.27 5.05
C LYS A 218 9.69 -19.35 4.65
N ALA A 219 9.42 -18.29 3.92
CA ALA A 219 10.44 -17.43 3.30
C ALA A 219 10.96 -16.31 4.21
N GLY A 220 10.86 -16.45 5.53
CA GLY A 220 11.32 -15.42 6.46
C GLY A 220 10.51 -14.13 6.35
N MET A 221 9.26 -14.17 6.79
CA MET A 221 8.33 -13.04 6.70
C MET A 221 8.78 -11.85 7.54
N GLN A 222 8.64 -10.66 6.99
CA GLN A 222 8.94 -9.39 7.65
C GLN A 222 7.86 -8.36 7.38
N LEU A 223 7.48 -7.59 8.42
CA LEU A 223 6.59 -6.46 8.30
C LEU A 223 7.38 -5.21 7.89
N LEU A 224 6.83 -4.43 6.98
CA LEU A 224 7.36 -3.15 6.53
C LEU A 224 6.44 -2.01 6.96
N GLU A 225 7.05 -0.91 7.42
CA GLU A 225 6.37 0.34 7.76
C GLU A 225 6.72 1.45 6.78
N PRO A 226 5.78 2.37 6.47
CA PRO A 226 6.06 3.51 5.62
C PRO A 226 6.90 4.54 6.36
N MET A 227 8.03 4.91 5.75
CA MET A 227 8.92 5.98 6.20
C MET A 227 8.58 7.29 5.48
N MET A 228 8.52 8.35 6.24
CA MET A 228 8.22 9.69 5.76
C MET A 228 9.45 10.57 5.80
N LYS A 229 9.74 11.28 4.70
CA LYS A 229 10.64 12.43 4.74
C LYS A 229 9.94 13.58 5.43
N VAL A 230 10.51 14.03 6.52
CA VAL A 230 10.00 15.11 7.36
C VAL A 230 10.95 16.30 7.27
N ASP A 231 10.42 17.43 6.90
CA ASP A 231 11.14 18.70 6.80
C ASP A 231 10.53 19.68 7.82
N VAL A 232 11.27 20.01 8.87
CA VAL A 232 10.79 20.88 9.95
C VAL A 232 11.56 22.20 9.92
N PHE A 233 10.83 23.29 9.80
CA PHE A 233 11.39 24.63 9.99
C PHE A 233 11.07 25.13 11.40
N THR A 234 12.10 25.56 12.12
CA THR A 234 11.99 26.06 13.51
C THR A 234 12.96 27.19 13.78
N PRO A 235 12.63 28.14 14.67
CA PRO A 235 13.62 29.09 15.19
C PRO A 235 14.81 28.38 15.86
N GLU A 236 15.97 28.98 15.82
CA GLU A 236 17.23 28.42 16.33
C GLU A 236 17.13 27.94 17.77
N ASP A 237 16.42 28.71 18.61
CA ASP A 237 16.22 28.44 20.06
C ASP A 237 15.54 27.09 20.34
N HIS A 238 14.80 26.53 19.37
CA HIS A 238 14.00 25.32 19.54
C HIS A 238 14.53 24.09 18.74
N VAL A 239 15.68 24.25 18.06
CA VAL A 239 16.25 23.16 17.23
C VAL A 239 16.55 21.92 18.06
N GLY A 240 17.10 22.09 19.26
CA GLY A 240 17.42 20.98 20.15
C GLY A 240 16.19 20.18 20.57
N ASP A 241 15.09 20.86 20.89
CA ASP A 241 13.83 20.23 21.29
C ASP A 241 13.21 19.46 20.11
N VAL A 242 13.21 20.06 18.91
CA VAL A 242 12.71 19.43 17.69
C VAL A 242 13.49 18.17 17.34
N ILE A 243 14.83 18.23 17.38
CA ILE A 243 15.67 17.05 17.10
C ILE A 243 15.46 15.97 18.16
N GLY A 244 15.38 16.35 19.44
CA GLY A 244 15.10 15.44 20.53
C GLY A 244 13.75 14.72 20.37
N ASP A 245 12.73 15.45 19.96
CA ASP A 245 11.40 14.86 19.71
C ASP A 245 11.37 13.93 18.48
N LEU A 246 11.99 14.33 17.36
CA LEU A 246 12.11 13.49 16.18
C LEU A 246 12.87 12.18 16.48
N ASN A 247 13.97 12.24 17.24
CA ASN A 247 14.70 11.05 17.69
C ASN A 247 13.83 10.15 18.58
N ARG A 248 13.04 10.70 19.48
CA ARG A 248 12.10 9.93 20.32
C ARG A 248 11.04 9.23 19.48
N ARG A 249 10.66 9.81 18.35
CA ARG A 249 9.74 9.24 17.33
C ARG A 249 10.42 8.29 16.36
N ARG A 250 11.55 7.72 16.71
CA ARG A 250 12.36 6.83 15.86
C ARG A 250 12.82 7.50 14.56
N GLY A 251 12.87 8.82 14.53
CA GLY A 251 13.33 9.59 13.38
C GLY A 251 14.85 9.53 13.23
N MET A 252 15.30 9.43 11.99
CA MET A 252 16.71 9.54 11.61
C MET A 252 16.97 10.92 11.02
N ILE A 253 17.75 11.74 11.73
CA ILE A 253 18.12 13.08 11.24
C ILE A 253 19.05 12.95 10.05
N GLN A 254 18.64 13.52 8.91
CA GLN A 254 19.38 13.51 7.65
C GLN A 254 20.27 14.76 7.47
N GLY A 255 19.89 15.87 8.10
CA GLY A 255 20.66 17.10 8.01
C GLY A 255 19.96 18.29 8.65
N GLN A 256 20.73 19.38 8.74
CA GLN A 256 20.26 20.68 9.22
C GLN A 256 20.77 21.77 8.30
N GLU A 257 19.92 22.71 7.96
CA GLU A 257 20.24 23.86 7.12
C GLU A 257 19.87 25.15 7.86
N ALA A 258 20.86 25.92 8.25
CA ALA A 258 20.64 27.22 8.90
C ALA A 258 20.30 28.30 7.87
N SER A 259 19.37 29.17 8.22
CA SER A 259 18.99 30.35 7.44
C SER A 259 18.91 31.57 8.35
N SER A 260 18.76 32.76 7.79
CA SER A 260 18.61 34.01 8.56
C SER A 260 17.34 34.06 9.44
N THR A 261 16.37 33.20 9.19
CA THR A 261 15.07 33.22 9.87
C THR A 261 14.84 32.00 10.78
N GLY A 262 15.75 31.02 10.76
CA GLY A 262 15.65 29.80 11.56
C GLY A 262 16.43 28.64 10.94
N VAL A 263 16.17 27.45 11.43
CA VAL A 263 16.85 26.22 11.00
C VAL A 263 15.82 25.25 10.40
N ARG A 264 16.20 24.66 9.29
CA ARG A 264 15.48 23.56 8.66
C ARG A 264 16.12 22.24 9.07
N VAL A 265 15.35 21.36 9.68
CA VAL A 265 15.77 20.01 10.08
C VAL A 265 15.12 19.00 9.17
N LYS A 266 15.92 18.19 8.49
CA LYS A 266 15.46 17.10 7.62
C LYS A 266 15.64 15.77 8.35
N ALA A 267 14.60 14.95 8.36
CA ALA A 267 14.61 13.63 8.99
C ALA A 267 13.78 12.62 8.21
N GLU A 268 14.02 11.35 8.44
CA GLU A 268 13.13 10.27 8.04
C GLU A 268 12.50 9.65 9.29
N CYS A 269 11.17 9.63 9.35
CA CYS A 269 10.41 9.11 10.50
C CYS A 269 9.36 8.11 10.04
N PRO A 270 9.08 7.06 10.82
CA PRO A 270 7.96 6.17 10.51
C PRO A 270 6.63 6.91 10.69
N LEU A 271 5.71 6.70 9.76
CA LEU A 271 4.41 7.39 9.77
C LEU A 271 3.62 7.18 11.07
N SER A 272 3.70 5.98 11.65
CA SER A 272 3.02 5.63 12.91
C SER A 272 3.37 6.56 14.08
N GLU A 273 4.59 7.12 14.07
CA GLU A 273 5.07 8.02 15.13
C GLU A 273 4.75 9.50 14.85
N MET A 274 4.24 9.81 13.67
CA MET A 274 4.00 11.19 13.23
C MET A 274 2.57 11.68 13.48
N PHE A 275 1.68 10.82 13.95
CA PHE A 275 0.31 11.25 14.28
C PHE A 275 0.33 12.29 15.38
N GLY A 276 -0.42 13.38 15.16
CA GLY A 276 -0.50 14.50 16.11
C GLY A 276 0.76 15.38 16.19
N TYR A 277 1.81 15.10 15.41
CA TYR A 277 3.08 15.82 15.46
C TYR A 277 2.94 17.34 15.34
N ILE A 278 2.01 17.85 14.54
CA ILE A 278 1.78 19.30 14.41
C ILE A 278 1.44 19.96 15.75
N GLY A 279 0.67 19.29 16.61
CA GLY A 279 0.32 19.77 17.95
C GLY A 279 1.55 19.86 18.83
N ASP A 280 2.36 18.82 18.87
CA ASP A 280 3.59 18.78 19.65
C ASP A 280 4.63 19.79 19.15
N LEU A 281 4.80 19.92 17.83
CA LEU A 281 5.68 20.90 17.21
C LEU A 281 5.28 22.33 17.59
N ARG A 282 4.00 22.67 17.53
CA ARG A 282 3.49 23.98 17.94
C ARG A 282 3.75 24.26 19.41
N THR A 283 3.57 23.27 20.26
CA THR A 283 3.86 23.38 21.70
C THR A 283 5.34 23.63 21.96
N MET A 284 6.24 22.86 21.35
CA MET A 284 7.69 23.00 21.50
C MET A 284 8.23 24.34 20.97
N THR A 285 7.63 24.87 19.90
CA THR A 285 8.13 26.04 19.18
C THR A 285 7.33 27.30 19.44
N SER A 286 6.44 27.30 20.43
CA SER A 286 5.52 28.41 20.71
C SER A 286 4.72 28.87 19.49
N GLY A 287 4.25 27.92 18.70
CA GLY A 287 3.48 28.14 17.49
C GLY A 287 4.27 28.55 16.24
N ARG A 288 5.61 28.67 16.35
CA ARG A 288 6.47 29.16 15.25
C ARG A 288 7.01 28.07 14.33
N GLY A 289 6.95 26.80 14.75
CA GLY A 289 7.40 25.66 13.95
C GLY A 289 6.42 25.33 12.82
N GLN A 290 6.98 24.96 11.68
CA GLN A 290 6.25 24.47 10.51
C GLN A 290 6.87 23.13 10.07
N PHE A 291 6.09 22.23 9.53
CA PHE A 291 6.62 21.02 8.93
C PHE A 291 5.87 20.63 7.68
N SER A 292 6.57 19.91 6.81
CA SER A 292 5.99 19.16 5.71
C SER A 292 6.44 17.71 5.81
N MET A 293 5.64 16.82 5.25
CA MET A 293 5.89 15.39 5.29
C MET A 293 5.47 14.77 3.97
N GLU A 294 6.35 13.93 3.40
CA GLU A 294 6.07 13.18 2.19
C GLU A 294 6.52 11.72 2.34
N PHE A 295 5.88 10.80 1.63
CA PHE A 295 6.28 9.41 1.62
C PHE A 295 7.68 9.24 1.01
N ALA A 296 8.55 8.47 1.67
CA ALA A 296 9.89 8.18 1.19
C ALA A 296 9.97 6.75 0.61
N HIS A 297 9.82 5.76 1.46
CA HIS A 297 9.95 4.34 1.12
C HIS A 297 9.36 3.48 2.24
N TYR A 298 9.28 2.17 2.01
CA TYR A 298 9.01 1.20 3.05
C TYR A 298 10.31 0.69 3.67
N SER A 299 10.33 0.53 5.00
CA SER A 299 11.46 -0.04 5.76
C SER A 299 11.01 -1.16 6.69
N PRO A 300 11.91 -2.10 7.01
CA PRO A 300 11.65 -3.14 7.99
C PRO A 300 11.19 -2.56 9.33
N CYS A 301 10.07 -3.07 9.81
CA CYS A 301 9.52 -2.71 11.11
C CYS A 301 10.33 -3.38 12.23
N PRO A 302 10.69 -2.69 13.33
CA PRO A 302 11.27 -3.32 14.51
C PRO A 302 10.38 -4.42 15.06
N ASN A 303 10.96 -5.51 15.57
CA ASN A 303 10.21 -6.69 16.00
C ASN A 303 9.12 -6.39 17.02
N ASN A 304 9.41 -5.56 18.02
CA ASN A 304 8.43 -5.16 19.04
C ASN A 304 7.23 -4.40 18.44
N VAL A 305 7.46 -3.55 17.45
CA VAL A 305 6.39 -2.82 16.74
C VAL A 305 5.61 -3.78 15.84
N ALA A 306 6.31 -4.66 15.13
CA ALA A 306 5.67 -5.67 14.27
C ALA A 306 4.73 -6.58 15.07
N GLU A 307 5.17 -7.09 16.22
CA GLU A 307 4.35 -7.92 17.12
C GLU A 307 3.08 -7.18 17.58
N GLN A 308 3.23 -5.90 17.97
CA GLN A 308 2.10 -5.08 18.37
C GLN A 308 1.09 -4.88 17.23
N VAL A 309 1.57 -4.53 16.04
CA VAL A 309 0.72 -4.33 14.85
C VAL A 309 -0.03 -5.62 14.48
N ILE A 310 0.67 -6.76 14.47
CA ILE A 310 0.06 -8.07 14.17
C ILE A 310 -1.04 -8.40 15.19
N LYS A 311 -0.79 -8.12 16.46
CA LYS A 311 -1.78 -8.33 17.54
C LYS A 311 -3.01 -7.45 17.34
N GLU A 312 -2.82 -6.16 17.10
CA GLU A 312 -3.91 -5.20 16.87
C GLU A 312 -4.78 -5.58 15.65
N VAL A 313 -4.15 -6.04 14.56
CA VAL A 313 -4.87 -6.53 13.38
C VAL A 313 -5.69 -7.78 13.68
N LYS A 314 -5.16 -8.71 14.49
CA LYS A 314 -5.90 -9.91 14.88
C LYS A 314 -7.10 -9.57 15.77
N GLU A 315 -6.89 -8.73 16.78
CA GLU A 315 -7.97 -8.29 17.69
C GLU A 315 -9.10 -7.59 16.93
N ARG A 316 -8.75 -6.79 15.91
CA ARG A 316 -9.76 -6.13 15.06
C ARG A 316 -10.55 -7.14 14.25
N LYS A 317 -9.89 -8.08 13.56
CA LYS A 317 -10.56 -9.13 12.78
C LYS A 317 -11.44 -10.06 13.63
N GLU A 318 -11.17 -10.15 14.92
CA GLU A 318 -12.00 -10.89 15.87
C GLU A 318 -13.21 -10.07 16.34
N ALA A 319 -13.05 -8.75 16.46
CA ALA A 319 -14.13 -7.83 16.84
C ALA A 319 -15.16 -7.60 15.71
N ASP A 320 -14.75 -7.77 14.46
CA ASP A 320 -15.58 -7.60 13.26
C ASP A 320 -16.35 -8.89 12.87
N LYS A 321 -16.16 -10.00 13.60
CA LYS A 321 -16.89 -11.28 13.44
C LYS A 321 -18.05 -11.39 14.38
#